data_d67cf02d595ddb891df154ca63b92731
#
_entry.id   d67cf02d595ddb891df154ca63b92731
#
_cell.length_a   1.000
_cell.length_b   1.000
_cell.length_c   1.000
_cell.angle_alpha   90.00
_cell.angle_beta   90.00
_cell.angle_gamma   90.00
#
_symmetry.space_group_name_H-M   'P 1'
#
loop_
_entity.id
_entity.type
_entity.pdbx_description
1 polymer ?
#
loop_
_entity_poly.entity_id
_entity_poly.type
_entity_poly.pdbx_seq_one_letter_code
_entity_poly.pdbx_strand_id
1 'polypeptide(L)'
;MCSDGAKGVRDMSTKFIFVTGGVVSSLGKGITAASLGRLLKCRGLRVSIQKFDPYINVDPGTMSPYQHGEVFVTDDGAETDLDLGHYERFIDESLTQAANVTSGRVYKTVIDRERQGGYLGATIQVIPHITDEIKRNILLVSKQENAPDVVITEIGGTVGDIESQPFLEAIRQMRAEVGFENSLYIHVTLIPFLKAAGELKTKPTQHSVKELGGIGISPDILVCRCEHEVPAEVRAKIGLFCNLPADRVFQNLNARSIYEVPLMLHKEGLDEKVCQLLGLTGLSCDLTEWETMVERQLNPIRETTIALVGKYVELPDAYLSIVEALTHGGIAHQAKVHIKWVQSADLTQENVTEALEGCHGILVPGGFGQRGLEGKMIAIQYAREHKIPFLGICLGMQMAVIEYARNVLNLRGASSTELDPNTLYPVIDLMADQNLDMLGHTMRLGKYRCALKHDTNSYKAYAQEEIWERHRHRYEFNNDYLTRFEEGGMTIAGKNPDRNLVEIVEIPDHPWYVAVQFHPELKSRPNRPHPLFRDFVGAAIKHQEQV
;
A
#
# COMPACT_ATOMS: atom_id res chain seq x y z
N MET A 1 -32.63 -15.92 31.87
CA MET A 1 -31.36 -16.60 32.19
C MET A 1 -30.64 -16.81 30.88
N CYS A 2 -29.87 -15.82 30.47
CA CYS A 2 -28.99 -15.88 29.30
C CYS A 2 -27.59 -16.14 29.83
N SER A 3 -27.01 -17.25 29.43
CA SER A 3 -25.65 -17.64 29.79
C SER A 3 -24.65 -16.79 29.05
N ASP A 4 -23.94 -15.93 29.72
CA ASP A 4 -22.72 -15.28 29.27
C ASP A 4 -21.65 -16.32 28.93
N GLY A 5 -21.42 -16.52 27.64
CA GLY A 5 -20.24 -17.20 27.14
C GLY A 5 -19.03 -16.28 27.24
N ALA A 6 -18.35 -16.31 28.40
CA ALA A 6 -17.07 -15.66 28.56
C ALA A 6 -16.10 -16.20 27.50
N LYS A 7 -15.71 -15.37 26.51
CA LYS A 7 -14.53 -15.60 25.68
C LYS A 7 -13.33 -15.59 26.62
N GLY A 8 -12.78 -16.77 26.89
CA GLY A 8 -11.56 -16.90 27.67
C GLY A 8 -10.47 -16.04 27.02
N VAL A 9 -9.88 -15.13 27.78
CA VAL A 9 -8.68 -14.40 27.41
C VAL A 9 -7.61 -15.46 27.13
N ARG A 10 -7.26 -15.64 25.84
CA ARG A 10 -6.13 -16.52 25.47
C ARG A 10 -4.86 -15.78 25.90
N ASP A 11 -4.27 -16.22 26.98
CA ASP A 11 -2.91 -15.82 27.39
C ASP A 11 -1.90 -16.57 26.51
N MET A 12 -1.85 -16.19 25.23
CA MET A 12 -0.92 -16.78 24.25
C MET A 12 0.23 -15.80 24.03
N SER A 13 1.45 -16.29 24.20
CA SER A 13 2.64 -15.54 23.80
C SER A 13 2.60 -15.29 22.28
N THR A 14 2.93 -14.06 21.85
CA THR A 14 3.01 -13.70 20.44
C THR A 14 3.95 -14.64 19.68
N LYS A 15 3.52 -15.14 18.52
CA LYS A 15 4.33 -15.96 17.62
C LYS A 15 4.98 -15.07 16.56
N PHE A 16 6.22 -15.38 16.18
CA PHE A 16 7.01 -14.62 15.23
C PHE A 16 7.31 -15.46 13.99
N ILE A 17 6.95 -14.95 12.81
CA ILE A 17 7.24 -15.58 11.53
C ILE A 17 8.17 -14.65 10.77
N PHE A 18 9.34 -15.14 10.40
CA PHE A 18 10.34 -14.38 9.63
C PHE A 18 10.32 -14.88 8.18
N VAL A 19 10.00 -13.98 7.26
CA VAL A 19 9.96 -14.27 5.82
C VAL A 19 11.21 -13.70 5.16
N THR A 20 12.04 -14.58 4.64
CA THR A 20 13.27 -14.25 3.90
C THR A 20 13.13 -14.68 2.44
N GLY A 21 13.98 -14.18 1.56
CA GLY A 21 13.97 -14.62 0.18
C GLY A 21 15.35 -14.66 -0.45
N GLY A 22 15.47 -15.44 -1.49
CA GLY A 22 16.72 -15.62 -2.20
C GLY A 22 16.52 -15.82 -3.68
N VAL A 23 17.62 -15.94 -4.41
CA VAL A 23 17.75 -16.12 -5.86
C VAL A 23 17.61 -14.79 -6.62
N VAL A 24 16.46 -14.08 -6.53
CA VAL A 24 16.22 -12.80 -7.23
C VAL A 24 15.33 -11.88 -6.39
N SER A 25 15.40 -10.58 -6.68
CA SER A 25 14.44 -9.59 -6.17
C SER A 25 13.06 -9.80 -6.81
N SER A 26 12.04 -9.12 -6.28
CA SER A 26 10.64 -9.18 -6.79
C SER A 26 10.06 -10.60 -6.88
N LEU A 27 10.54 -11.51 -6.04
CA LEU A 27 10.11 -12.92 -6.01
C LEU A 27 8.69 -13.09 -5.41
N GLY A 28 8.11 -12.04 -4.83
CA GLY A 28 6.79 -12.07 -4.19
C GLY A 28 6.84 -12.46 -2.70
N LYS A 29 7.91 -12.12 -1.98
CA LYS A 29 7.99 -12.26 -0.52
C LYS A 29 6.83 -11.53 0.17
N GLY A 30 6.61 -10.25 -0.20
CA GLY A 30 5.54 -9.41 0.36
C GLY A 30 4.17 -10.02 0.17
N ILE A 31 3.86 -10.47 -1.05
CA ILE A 31 2.58 -11.15 -1.34
C ILE A 31 2.45 -12.48 -0.59
N THR A 32 3.54 -13.23 -0.42
CA THR A 32 3.53 -14.46 0.38
C THR A 32 3.26 -14.16 1.85
N ALA A 33 3.93 -13.14 2.41
CA ALA A 33 3.72 -12.70 3.80
C ALA A 33 2.30 -12.18 4.02
N ALA A 34 1.80 -11.33 3.11
CA ALA A 34 0.45 -10.79 3.13
C ALA A 34 -0.61 -11.89 3.02
N SER A 35 -0.41 -12.86 2.12
CA SER A 35 -1.31 -14.01 1.93
C SER A 35 -1.37 -14.88 3.18
N LEU A 36 -0.22 -15.19 3.77
CA LEU A 36 -0.18 -15.93 5.03
C LEU A 36 -0.88 -15.14 6.15
N GLY A 37 -0.64 -13.82 6.22
CA GLY A 37 -1.32 -12.94 7.18
C GLY A 37 -2.84 -13.01 7.03
N ARG A 38 -3.34 -12.98 5.80
CA ARG A 38 -4.79 -13.15 5.52
C ARG A 38 -5.31 -14.49 6.00
N LEU A 39 -4.61 -15.58 5.68
CA LEU A 39 -5.01 -16.93 6.08
C LEU A 39 -5.05 -17.11 7.59
N LEU A 40 -4.06 -16.59 8.31
CA LEU A 40 -4.04 -16.63 9.78
C LEU A 40 -5.17 -15.77 10.37
N LYS A 41 -5.48 -14.63 9.77
CA LYS A 41 -6.62 -13.79 10.17
C LYS A 41 -7.96 -14.51 9.95
N CYS A 42 -8.13 -15.24 8.83
CA CYS A 42 -9.31 -16.07 8.58
C CYS A 42 -9.48 -17.21 9.60
N ARG A 43 -8.42 -17.58 10.31
CA ARG A 43 -8.46 -18.50 11.44
C ARG A 43 -8.78 -17.82 12.78
N GLY A 44 -9.12 -16.53 12.77
CA GLY A 44 -9.49 -15.75 13.95
C GLY A 44 -8.30 -15.26 14.79
N LEU A 45 -7.08 -15.26 14.24
CA LEU A 45 -5.88 -14.71 14.87
C LEU A 45 -5.75 -13.21 14.58
N ARG A 46 -5.24 -12.46 15.55
CA ARG A 46 -4.80 -11.08 15.36
C ARG A 46 -3.41 -11.12 14.74
N VAL A 47 -3.26 -10.51 13.57
CA VAL A 47 -2.02 -10.57 12.79
C VAL A 47 -1.51 -9.16 12.53
N SER A 48 -0.21 -8.94 12.70
CA SER A 48 0.49 -7.76 12.22
C SER A 48 1.63 -8.17 11.30
N ILE A 49 1.93 -7.34 10.30
CA ILE A 49 3.02 -7.59 9.35
C ILE A 49 3.98 -6.42 9.40
N GLN A 50 5.29 -6.72 9.40
CA GLN A 50 6.36 -5.74 9.38
C GLN A 50 7.23 -5.92 8.15
N LYS A 51 7.68 -4.80 7.57
CA LYS A 51 8.67 -4.73 6.50
C LYS A 51 9.99 -4.20 7.03
N PHE A 52 11.06 -4.92 6.80
CA PHE A 52 12.43 -4.50 7.13
C PHE A 52 13.23 -4.31 5.86
N ASP A 53 13.51 -3.05 5.52
CA ASP A 53 14.17 -2.66 4.28
C ASP A 53 15.66 -2.38 4.48
N PRO A 54 16.54 -3.01 3.70
CA PRO A 54 17.99 -2.93 3.91
C PRO A 54 18.64 -1.63 3.41
N TYR A 55 17.91 -0.72 2.76
CA TYR A 55 18.47 0.54 2.27
C TYR A 55 18.81 1.53 3.41
N ILE A 56 19.75 2.44 3.14
CA ILE A 56 20.29 3.41 4.12
C ILE A 56 19.41 4.68 4.24
N ASN A 57 18.40 4.86 3.39
CA ASN A 57 17.43 5.94 3.58
C ASN A 57 16.70 5.78 4.91
N VAL A 58 16.45 6.89 5.62
CA VAL A 58 15.72 6.87 6.90
C VAL A 58 14.27 6.45 6.68
N ASP A 59 13.67 6.93 5.60
CA ASP A 59 12.36 6.57 5.07
C ASP A 59 12.33 6.76 3.55
N PRO A 60 11.29 6.28 2.84
CA PRO A 60 11.20 6.43 1.39
C PRO A 60 10.64 7.78 0.93
N GLY A 61 10.29 8.70 1.83
CA GLY A 61 9.59 9.96 1.50
C GLY A 61 10.31 10.86 0.49
N THR A 62 11.65 10.78 0.43
CA THR A 62 12.49 11.54 -0.53
C THR A 62 12.93 10.73 -1.73
N MET A 63 12.54 9.46 -1.83
CA MET A 63 12.95 8.58 -2.93
C MET A 63 12.16 8.88 -4.20
N SER A 64 12.80 8.68 -5.34
CA SER A 64 12.14 8.84 -6.64
C SER A 64 11.13 7.72 -6.88
N PRO A 65 9.87 8.04 -7.28
CA PRO A 65 8.90 7.02 -7.65
C PRO A 65 9.37 6.09 -8.79
N TYR A 66 10.27 6.55 -9.64
CA TYR A 66 10.87 5.72 -10.70
C TYR A 66 11.77 4.60 -10.17
N GLN A 67 12.34 4.76 -8.99
CA GLN A 67 13.23 3.77 -8.37
C GLN A 67 12.55 2.90 -7.31
N HIS A 68 11.53 3.44 -6.65
CA HIS A 68 10.96 2.83 -5.44
C HIS A 68 9.44 2.58 -5.52
N GLY A 69 8.79 3.02 -6.59
CA GLY A 69 7.32 3.01 -6.66
C GLY A 69 6.67 4.10 -5.82
N GLU A 70 5.41 3.90 -5.45
CA GLU A 70 4.68 4.85 -4.61
C GLU A 70 5.21 4.86 -3.17
N VAL A 71 5.08 6.01 -2.52
CA VAL A 71 5.26 6.14 -1.06
C VAL A 71 3.91 5.94 -0.40
N PHE A 72 3.80 4.86 0.38
CA PHE A 72 2.59 4.58 1.15
C PHE A 72 2.63 5.31 2.48
N VAL A 73 1.51 5.90 2.93
CA VAL A 73 1.43 6.64 4.20
C VAL A 73 0.48 5.94 5.16
N THR A 74 0.95 5.72 6.39
CA THR A 74 0.17 5.12 7.47
C THR A 74 -0.73 6.14 8.19
N ASP A 75 -1.65 5.67 9.03
CA ASP A 75 -2.55 6.53 9.82
C ASP A 75 -1.76 7.48 10.76
N ASP A 76 -0.65 7.04 11.30
CA ASP A 76 0.23 7.81 12.21
C ASP A 76 1.29 8.66 11.47
N GLY A 77 1.18 8.76 10.14
CA GLY A 77 1.97 9.68 9.33
C GLY A 77 3.35 9.18 8.93
N ALA A 78 3.65 7.89 9.03
CA ALA A 78 4.88 7.36 8.49
C ALA A 78 4.81 7.23 6.97
N GLU A 79 5.85 7.72 6.28
CA GLU A 79 6.11 7.43 4.88
C GLU A 79 6.83 6.08 4.80
N THR A 80 6.29 5.14 4.02
CA THR A 80 6.70 3.74 4.04
C THR A 80 6.80 3.16 2.63
N ASP A 81 7.38 1.97 2.53
CA ASP A 81 7.42 1.18 1.31
C ASP A 81 6.01 0.77 0.85
N LEU A 82 5.84 0.59 -0.47
CA LEU A 82 4.56 0.19 -1.10
C LEU A 82 4.04 -1.17 -0.61
N ASP A 83 4.90 -2.04 -0.11
CA ASP A 83 4.52 -3.36 0.41
C ASP A 83 3.57 -3.24 1.61
N LEU A 84 3.65 -2.16 2.41
CA LEU A 84 2.70 -1.92 3.49
C LEU A 84 1.26 -1.77 2.99
N GLY A 85 1.08 -1.21 1.81
CA GLY A 85 -0.21 -1.17 1.13
C GLY A 85 -0.76 -2.58 0.87
N HIS A 86 0.08 -3.48 0.37
CA HIS A 86 -0.31 -4.88 0.21
C HIS A 86 -0.69 -5.53 1.54
N TYR A 87 0.12 -5.33 2.59
CA TYR A 87 -0.18 -5.92 3.89
C TYR A 87 -1.54 -5.46 4.42
N GLU A 88 -1.78 -4.13 4.44
CA GLU A 88 -3.06 -3.58 4.89
C GLU A 88 -4.25 -4.08 4.06
N ARG A 89 -4.11 -4.22 2.73
CA ARG A 89 -5.17 -4.74 1.84
C ARG A 89 -5.52 -6.19 2.15
N PHE A 90 -4.51 -7.02 2.47
CA PHE A 90 -4.71 -8.43 2.75
C PHE A 90 -5.25 -8.68 4.15
N ILE A 91 -4.66 -8.06 5.18
CA ILE A 91 -5.09 -8.31 6.56
C ILE A 91 -6.27 -7.43 7.00
N ASP A 92 -6.69 -6.43 6.18
CA ASP A 92 -7.74 -5.45 6.49
C ASP A 92 -7.56 -4.77 7.86
N GLU A 93 -6.31 -4.36 8.14
CA GLU A 93 -5.92 -3.60 9.32
C GLU A 93 -5.05 -2.42 8.92
N SER A 94 -5.14 -1.31 9.65
CA SER A 94 -4.21 -0.19 9.48
C SER A 94 -2.93 -0.47 10.24
N LEU A 95 -1.80 -0.39 9.56
CA LEU A 95 -0.48 -0.53 10.14
C LEU A 95 0.04 0.83 10.62
N THR A 96 1.08 0.79 11.47
CA THR A 96 1.72 1.98 12.04
C THR A 96 3.18 2.08 11.58
N GLN A 97 3.86 3.17 11.94
CA GLN A 97 5.30 3.33 11.67
C GLN A 97 6.17 2.20 12.23
N ALA A 98 5.68 1.45 13.23
CA ALA A 98 6.37 0.27 13.75
C ALA A 98 6.40 -0.90 12.76
N ALA A 99 5.57 -0.85 11.73
CA ALA A 99 5.51 -1.86 10.69
C ALA A 99 6.54 -1.66 9.56
N ASN A 100 7.21 -0.51 9.47
CA ASN A 100 8.28 -0.28 8.48
C ASN A 100 9.58 0.16 9.17
N VAL A 101 10.64 -0.60 8.98
CA VAL A 101 11.95 -0.37 9.57
C VAL A 101 13.01 -0.41 8.49
N THR A 102 13.77 0.70 8.33
CA THR A 102 14.88 0.77 7.38
C THR A 102 16.22 0.63 8.08
N SER A 103 17.26 0.18 7.38
CA SER A 103 18.64 0.22 7.89
C SER A 103 19.01 1.63 8.33
N GLY A 104 18.69 2.64 7.51
CA GLY A 104 19.01 4.04 7.83
C GLY A 104 18.42 4.50 9.15
N ARG A 105 17.15 4.17 9.42
CA ARG A 105 16.49 4.48 10.69
C ARG A 105 17.14 3.79 11.88
N VAL A 106 17.49 2.50 11.73
CA VAL A 106 18.16 1.72 12.78
C VAL A 106 19.53 2.32 13.09
N TYR A 107 20.38 2.54 12.07
CA TYR A 107 21.71 3.12 12.26
C TYR A 107 21.65 4.53 12.85
N LYS A 108 20.73 5.38 12.33
CA LYS A 108 20.52 6.72 12.87
C LYS A 108 20.16 6.69 14.36
N THR A 109 19.25 5.82 14.77
CA THR A 109 18.86 5.69 16.18
C THR A 109 20.03 5.30 17.07
N VAL A 110 20.85 4.35 16.63
CA VAL A 110 22.04 3.90 17.40
C VAL A 110 23.10 4.99 17.48
N ILE A 111 23.37 5.69 16.36
CA ILE A 111 24.34 6.79 16.30
C ILE A 111 23.87 7.98 17.16
N ASP A 112 22.62 8.38 17.05
CA ASP A 112 22.06 9.48 17.87
C ASP A 112 22.17 9.15 19.37
N ARG A 113 21.88 7.91 19.76
CA ARG A 113 22.03 7.45 21.14
C ARG A 113 23.48 7.44 21.60
N GLU A 114 24.42 7.06 20.75
CA GLU A 114 25.87 7.14 21.03
C GLU A 114 26.27 8.60 21.29
N ARG A 115 25.89 9.53 20.39
CA ARG A 115 26.21 10.96 20.50
C ARG A 115 25.63 11.60 21.76
N GLN A 116 24.52 11.09 22.27
CA GLN A 116 23.91 11.51 23.53
C GLN A 116 24.55 10.85 24.78
N GLY A 117 25.59 10.02 24.60
CA GLY A 117 26.27 9.32 25.70
C GLY A 117 25.52 8.11 26.24
N GLY A 118 24.48 7.64 25.55
CA GLY A 118 23.61 6.55 26.01
C GLY A 118 24.27 5.19 26.15
N TYR A 119 25.52 5.04 25.68
CA TYR A 119 26.31 3.81 25.81
C TYR A 119 27.52 3.95 26.75
N LEU A 120 27.61 5.04 27.51
CA LEU A 120 28.61 5.25 28.56
C LEU A 120 30.08 5.02 28.12
N GLY A 121 30.42 5.36 26.88
CA GLY A 121 31.77 5.21 26.34
C GLY A 121 32.13 3.82 25.78
N ALA A 122 31.14 2.91 25.67
CA ALA A 122 31.36 1.62 25.05
C ALA A 122 31.65 1.74 23.54
N THR A 123 32.44 0.83 23.00
CA THR A 123 32.65 0.69 21.56
C THR A 123 31.38 0.14 20.91
N ILE A 124 30.80 0.90 19.97
CA ILE A 124 29.57 0.54 19.29
C ILE A 124 29.88 -0.31 18.05
N GLN A 125 29.21 -1.45 17.93
CA GLN A 125 29.43 -2.44 16.86
C GLN A 125 28.08 -2.88 16.27
N VAL A 126 28.10 -3.51 15.09
CA VAL A 126 26.89 -4.07 14.49
C VAL A 126 26.25 -5.09 15.43
N ILE A 127 27.07 -6.00 15.98
CA ILE A 127 26.67 -6.92 17.05
C ILE A 127 27.34 -6.42 18.36
N PRO A 128 26.59 -6.15 19.43
CA PRO A 128 25.13 -6.33 19.57
C PRO A 128 24.27 -5.10 19.24
N HIS A 129 24.85 -3.89 19.06
CA HIS A 129 24.09 -2.64 19.17
C HIS A 129 23.06 -2.43 18.05
N ILE A 130 23.44 -2.70 16.79
CA ILE A 130 22.52 -2.62 15.64
C ILE A 130 21.52 -3.78 15.69
N THR A 131 21.98 -5.00 15.98
CA THR A 131 21.09 -6.17 16.08
C THR A 131 20.09 -6.04 17.22
N ASP A 132 20.47 -5.48 18.37
CA ASP A 132 19.56 -5.22 19.50
C ASP A 132 18.49 -4.16 19.13
N GLU A 133 18.87 -3.11 18.40
CA GLU A 133 17.91 -2.12 17.93
C GLU A 133 16.93 -2.73 16.92
N ILE A 134 17.38 -3.61 16.01
CA ILE A 134 16.52 -4.35 15.07
C ILE A 134 15.55 -5.24 15.87
N LYS A 135 16.05 -6.04 16.82
CA LYS A 135 15.23 -6.92 17.66
C LYS A 135 14.21 -6.11 18.48
N ARG A 136 14.62 -4.95 19.02
CA ARG A 136 13.72 -4.02 19.70
C ARG A 136 12.55 -3.60 18.82
N ASN A 137 12.82 -3.26 17.55
CA ASN A 137 11.78 -2.89 16.58
C ASN A 137 10.85 -4.07 16.25
N ILE A 138 11.36 -5.30 16.12
CA ILE A 138 10.52 -6.51 15.94
C ILE A 138 9.55 -6.65 17.11
N LEU A 139 10.03 -6.48 18.33
CA LEU A 139 9.26 -6.67 19.56
C LEU A 139 8.30 -5.50 19.87
N LEU A 140 8.46 -4.32 19.27
CA LEU A 140 7.58 -3.17 19.55
C LEU A 140 6.11 -3.47 19.27
N VAL A 141 5.82 -4.15 18.17
CA VAL A 141 4.45 -4.47 17.78
C VAL A 141 3.79 -5.46 18.76
N SER A 142 4.56 -6.40 19.31
CA SER A 142 4.05 -7.37 20.28
C SER A 142 3.82 -6.81 21.68
N LYS A 143 4.26 -5.56 21.96
CA LYS A 143 4.12 -4.89 23.27
C LYS A 143 3.00 -3.86 23.31
N GLN A 144 2.22 -3.73 22.24
CA GLN A 144 1.08 -2.82 22.19
C GLN A 144 -0.10 -3.36 23.01
N GLU A 145 -1.01 -2.48 23.43
CA GLU A 145 -2.17 -2.83 24.28
C GLU A 145 -3.03 -3.96 23.67
N ASN A 146 -3.16 -3.98 22.34
CA ASN A 146 -3.82 -5.05 21.58
C ASN A 146 -2.79 -5.92 20.84
N ALA A 147 -1.82 -6.47 21.58
CA ALA A 147 -0.75 -7.27 21.00
C ALA A 147 -1.28 -8.33 20.02
N PRO A 148 -0.68 -8.48 18.83
CA PRO A 148 -1.06 -9.50 17.87
C PRO A 148 -0.69 -10.90 18.39
N ASP A 149 -1.49 -11.90 17.99
CA ASP A 149 -1.19 -13.30 18.26
C ASP A 149 -0.02 -13.78 17.39
N VAL A 150 0.11 -13.20 16.19
CA VAL A 150 1.20 -13.49 15.24
C VAL A 150 1.76 -12.19 14.65
N VAL A 151 3.08 -12.06 14.65
CA VAL A 151 3.84 -11.02 13.94
C VAL A 151 4.59 -11.68 12.79
N ILE A 152 4.34 -11.22 11.56
CA ILE A 152 5.08 -11.65 10.36
C ILE A 152 6.07 -10.53 10.01
N THR A 153 7.36 -10.83 10.03
CA THR A 153 8.41 -9.87 9.65
C THR A 153 9.04 -10.29 8.33
N GLU A 154 8.81 -9.49 7.29
CA GLU A 154 9.46 -9.69 6.00
C GLU A 154 10.81 -8.97 5.96
N ILE A 155 11.85 -9.70 5.61
CA ILE A 155 13.20 -9.16 5.40
C ILE A 155 13.36 -8.81 3.92
N GLY A 156 13.55 -7.52 3.65
CA GLY A 156 13.85 -6.99 2.33
C GLY A 156 15.21 -7.44 1.80
N GLY A 157 15.42 -7.28 0.49
CA GLY A 157 16.62 -7.74 -0.19
C GLY A 157 16.63 -9.25 -0.45
N THR A 158 17.79 -9.74 -0.87
CA THR A 158 18.05 -11.13 -1.22
C THR A 158 19.08 -11.71 -0.25
N VAL A 159 18.89 -12.95 0.19
CA VAL A 159 19.90 -13.63 1.01
C VAL A 159 21.22 -13.69 0.24
N GLY A 160 22.30 -13.21 0.87
CA GLY A 160 23.59 -12.98 0.26
C GLY A 160 23.94 -11.51 0.05
N ASP A 161 22.95 -10.60 0.01
CA ASP A 161 23.18 -9.17 -0.06
C ASP A 161 23.81 -8.65 1.25
N ILE A 162 24.84 -7.81 1.13
CA ILE A 162 25.56 -7.24 2.28
C ILE A 162 24.61 -6.42 3.17
N GLU A 163 23.73 -5.66 2.54
CA GLU A 163 22.80 -4.74 3.19
C GLU A 163 21.81 -5.47 4.12
N SER A 164 21.43 -6.72 3.78
CA SER A 164 20.46 -7.51 4.55
C SER A 164 21.09 -8.24 5.74
N GLN A 165 22.41 -8.36 5.81
CA GLN A 165 23.10 -9.16 6.82
C GLN A 165 22.76 -8.78 8.27
N PRO A 166 22.69 -7.48 8.67
CA PRO A 166 22.33 -7.13 10.05
C PRO A 166 20.92 -7.60 10.44
N PHE A 167 19.96 -7.55 9.50
CA PHE A 167 18.61 -8.05 9.72
C PHE A 167 18.57 -9.56 9.85
N LEU A 168 19.28 -10.29 8.98
CA LEU A 168 19.37 -11.75 9.05
C LEU A 168 20.02 -12.19 10.36
N GLU A 169 21.09 -11.54 10.79
CA GLU A 169 21.73 -11.81 12.08
C GLU A 169 20.79 -11.53 13.25
N ALA A 170 20.02 -10.42 13.21
CA ALA A 170 19.07 -10.10 14.26
C ALA A 170 17.95 -11.15 14.37
N ILE A 171 17.35 -11.59 13.26
CA ILE A 171 16.30 -12.63 13.31
C ILE A 171 16.88 -13.98 13.74
N ARG A 172 18.12 -14.30 13.39
CA ARG A 172 18.82 -15.49 13.91
C ARG A 172 18.91 -15.47 15.44
N GLN A 173 19.26 -14.31 16.02
CA GLN A 173 19.31 -14.13 17.47
C GLN A 173 17.91 -14.18 18.11
N MET A 174 16.89 -13.63 17.43
CA MET A 174 15.50 -13.62 17.91
C MET A 174 14.98 -15.01 18.28
N ARG A 175 15.30 -16.05 17.49
CA ARG A 175 14.86 -17.42 17.79
C ARG A 175 15.31 -17.91 19.17
N ALA A 176 16.53 -17.55 19.58
CA ALA A 176 17.04 -17.91 20.90
C ALA A 176 16.35 -17.12 22.04
N GLU A 177 15.92 -15.89 21.75
CA GLU A 177 15.28 -15.01 22.74
C GLU A 177 13.79 -15.32 22.95
N VAL A 178 13.05 -15.60 21.87
CA VAL A 178 11.61 -15.84 21.94
C VAL A 178 11.24 -17.33 22.08
N GLY A 179 12.20 -18.23 21.84
CA GLY A 179 12.02 -19.67 21.82
C GLY A 179 11.68 -20.26 20.46
N PHE A 180 12.10 -21.48 20.23
CA PHE A 180 11.87 -22.22 18.99
C PHE A 180 10.37 -22.45 18.72
N GLU A 181 9.59 -22.68 19.76
CA GLU A 181 8.15 -22.89 19.70
C GLU A 181 7.36 -21.62 19.37
N ASN A 182 7.99 -20.45 19.48
CA ASN A 182 7.39 -19.15 19.22
C ASN A 182 7.92 -18.48 17.96
N SER A 183 8.79 -19.17 17.20
CA SER A 183 9.42 -18.59 15.99
C SER A 183 9.43 -19.56 14.83
N LEU A 184 9.25 -19.03 13.61
CA LEU A 184 9.24 -19.81 12.38
C LEU A 184 9.96 -19.05 11.27
N TYR A 185 10.83 -19.73 10.51
CA TYR A 185 11.48 -19.18 9.31
C TYR A 185 10.84 -19.73 8.05
N ILE A 186 10.30 -18.84 7.22
CA ILE A 186 9.83 -19.14 5.87
C ILE A 186 10.81 -18.54 4.88
N HIS A 187 11.31 -19.38 3.97
CA HIS A 187 12.21 -18.91 2.93
C HIS A 187 11.55 -19.04 1.55
N VAL A 188 11.40 -17.91 0.87
CA VAL A 188 10.81 -17.83 -0.47
C VAL A 188 11.92 -17.96 -1.51
N THR A 189 11.78 -18.89 -2.44
CA THR A 189 12.78 -19.22 -3.47
C THR A 189 12.15 -19.33 -4.85
N LEU A 190 12.98 -19.55 -5.88
CA LEU A 190 12.56 -19.71 -7.27
C LEU A 190 12.93 -21.11 -7.77
N ILE A 191 11.96 -21.78 -8.41
CA ILE A 191 12.19 -22.96 -9.23
C ILE A 191 11.93 -22.60 -10.69
N PRO A 192 12.96 -22.18 -11.45
CA PRO A 192 12.76 -21.80 -12.84
C PRO A 192 12.51 -23.05 -13.71
N PHE A 193 11.63 -22.87 -14.71
CA PHE A 193 11.45 -23.83 -15.78
C PHE A 193 12.34 -23.46 -16.97
N LEU A 194 13.25 -24.33 -17.33
CA LEU A 194 14.12 -24.12 -18.49
C LEU A 194 13.47 -24.69 -19.74
N LYS A 195 12.86 -23.81 -20.55
CA LYS A 195 12.15 -24.18 -21.79
C LYS A 195 12.99 -25.06 -22.72
N ALA A 196 14.29 -24.75 -22.86
CA ALA A 196 15.20 -25.51 -23.71
C ALA A 196 15.45 -26.95 -23.23
N ALA A 197 15.35 -27.21 -21.92
CA ALA A 197 15.55 -28.52 -21.31
C ALA A 197 14.23 -29.23 -20.97
N GLY A 198 13.10 -28.52 -21.02
CA GLY A 198 11.77 -29.03 -20.68
C GLY A 198 11.63 -29.42 -19.19
N GLU A 199 12.41 -28.84 -18.28
CA GLU A 199 12.44 -29.29 -16.89
C GLU A 199 12.56 -28.15 -15.86
N LEU A 200 12.06 -28.41 -14.65
CA LEU A 200 12.21 -27.56 -13.47
C LEU A 200 13.63 -27.71 -12.88
N LYS A 201 14.27 -26.59 -12.55
CA LYS A 201 15.62 -26.58 -11.96
C LYS A 201 15.59 -26.22 -10.48
N THR A 202 16.01 -27.17 -9.65
CA THR A 202 16.03 -27.04 -8.18
C THR A 202 17.32 -26.42 -7.62
N LYS A 203 18.37 -26.27 -8.43
CA LYS A 203 19.66 -25.74 -8.00
C LYS A 203 19.59 -24.31 -7.42
N PRO A 204 18.85 -23.34 -8.00
CA PRO A 204 18.75 -22.00 -7.42
C PRO A 204 18.19 -22.04 -5.99
N THR A 205 17.14 -22.82 -5.73
CA THR A 205 16.58 -23.03 -4.38
C THR A 205 17.62 -23.63 -3.43
N GLN A 206 18.34 -24.68 -3.85
CA GLN A 206 19.36 -25.32 -3.01
C GLN A 206 20.51 -24.35 -2.65
N HIS A 207 20.95 -23.51 -3.59
CA HIS A 207 21.99 -22.51 -3.34
C HIS A 207 21.48 -21.43 -2.36
N SER A 208 20.27 -20.93 -2.56
CA SER A 208 19.70 -19.92 -1.68
C SER A 208 19.55 -20.41 -0.24
N VAL A 209 19.08 -21.64 -0.03
CA VAL A 209 19.01 -22.24 1.31
C VAL A 209 20.40 -22.48 1.91
N LYS A 210 21.40 -22.82 1.09
CA LYS A 210 22.77 -22.96 1.55
C LYS A 210 23.36 -21.63 2.02
N GLU A 211 23.12 -20.53 1.29
CA GLU A 211 23.53 -19.17 1.70
C GLU A 211 22.88 -18.78 3.03
N LEU A 212 21.57 -19.00 3.19
CA LEU A 212 20.86 -18.77 4.44
C LEU A 212 21.43 -19.61 5.59
N GLY A 213 21.74 -20.88 5.31
CA GLY A 213 22.42 -21.79 6.25
C GLY A 213 23.80 -21.32 6.66
N GLY A 214 24.54 -20.66 5.77
CA GLY A 214 25.85 -20.04 6.04
C GLY A 214 25.80 -18.93 7.08
N ILE A 215 24.64 -18.27 7.24
CA ILE A 215 24.36 -17.25 8.26
C ILE A 215 23.88 -17.90 9.58
N GLY A 216 23.63 -19.21 9.59
CA GLY A 216 23.13 -19.94 10.74
C GLY A 216 21.61 -20.02 10.86
N ILE A 217 20.88 -19.74 9.76
CA ILE A 217 19.42 -19.86 9.70
C ILE A 217 19.05 -21.08 8.86
N SER A 218 18.35 -22.04 9.48
CA SER A 218 17.71 -23.14 8.77
C SER A 218 16.22 -22.82 8.60
N PRO A 219 15.68 -22.77 7.37
CA PRO A 219 14.26 -22.52 7.18
C PRO A 219 13.43 -23.66 7.75
N ASP A 220 12.26 -23.35 8.29
CA ASP A 220 11.28 -24.36 8.72
C ASP A 220 10.32 -24.73 7.59
N ILE A 221 10.11 -23.79 6.66
CA ILE A 221 9.26 -23.91 5.49
C ILE A 221 9.95 -23.28 4.27
N LEU A 222 9.83 -23.93 3.11
CA LEU A 222 10.15 -23.36 1.80
C LEU A 222 8.88 -23.06 1.02
N VAL A 223 8.79 -21.83 0.48
CA VAL A 223 7.77 -21.43 -0.50
C VAL A 223 8.46 -21.19 -1.83
N CYS A 224 8.22 -22.06 -2.79
CA CYS A 224 8.90 -22.08 -4.07
C CYS A 224 8.03 -21.42 -5.15
N ARG A 225 8.42 -20.22 -5.61
CA ARG A 225 7.81 -19.60 -6.79
C ARG A 225 8.15 -20.42 -8.03
N CYS A 226 7.15 -20.69 -8.85
CA CYS A 226 7.29 -21.47 -10.07
C CYS A 226 6.16 -21.16 -11.07
N GLU A 227 6.44 -21.39 -12.35
CA GLU A 227 5.45 -21.23 -13.43
C GLU A 227 4.62 -22.51 -13.65
N HIS A 228 5.17 -23.66 -13.31
CA HIS A 228 4.56 -24.98 -13.51
C HIS A 228 4.45 -25.73 -12.19
N GLU A 229 3.47 -26.64 -12.10
CA GLU A 229 3.31 -27.50 -10.94
C GLU A 229 4.60 -28.28 -10.62
N VAL A 230 4.91 -28.37 -9.34
CA VAL A 230 6.11 -29.04 -8.84
C VAL A 230 5.75 -30.46 -8.44
N PRO A 231 6.21 -31.49 -9.20
CA PRO A 231 5.95 -32.89 -8.89
C PRO A 231 6.43 -33.28 -7.49
N ALA A 232 5.78 -34.27 -6.88
CA ALA A 232 6.11 -34.75 -5.52
C ALA A 232 7.58 -35.20 -5.40
N GLU A 233 8.13 -35.85 -6.43
CA GLU A 233 9.54 -36.25 -6.49
C GLU A 233 10.51 -35.08 -6.50
N VAL A 234 10.13 -33.95 -7.14
CA VAL A 234 10.91 -32.72 -7.14
C VAL A 234 10.86 -32.05 -5.78
N ARG A 235 9.68 -32.03 -5.12
CA ARG A 235 9.53 -31.53 -3.73
C ARG A 235 10.37 -32.37 -2.76
N ALA A 236 10.34 -33.72 -2.90
CA ALA A 236 11.16 -34.60 -2.07
C ALA A 236 12.66 -34.37 -2.28
N LYS A 237 13.08 -34.18 -3.55
CA LYS A 237 14.47 -33.82 -3.88
C LYS A 237 14.89 -32.49 -3.23
N ILE A 238 14.06 -31.44 -3.31
CA ILE A 238 14.33 -30.15 -2.67
C ILE A 238 14.45 -30.36 -1.16
N GLY A 239 13.49 -31.04 -0.54
CA GLY A 239 13.51 -31.34 0.89
C GLY A 239 14.81 -32.03 1.33
N LEU A 240 15.24 -33.07 0.60
CA LEU A 240 16.47 -33.78 0.88
C LEU A 240 17.71 -32.85 0.85
N PHE A 241 17.86 -32.02 -0.19
CA PHE A 241 19.02 -31.15 -0.34
C PHE A 241 19.00 -29.93 0.58
N CYS A 242 17.80 -29.52 1.05
CA CYS A 242 17.60 -28.37 1.94
C CYS A 242 17.40 -28.79 3.42
N ASN A 243 17.56 -30.07 3.72
CA ASN A 243 17.39 -30.64 5.07
C ASN A 243 15.99 -30.37 5.66
N LEU A 244 14.95 -30.54 4.84
CA LEU A 244 13.55 -30.34 5.21
C LEU A 244 12.70 -31.56 4.83
N PRO A 245 11.68 -31.90 5.63
CA PRO A 245 10.63 -32.82 5.19
C PRO A 245 9.93 -32.30 3.94
N ALA A 246 9.56 -33.19 3.01
CA ALA A 246 8.91 -32.80 1.75
C ALA A 246 7.57 -32.07 1.95
N ASP A 247 6.87 -32.33 3.05
CA ASP A 247 5.61 -31.69 3.45
C ASP A 247 5.78 -30.25 4.00
N ARG A 248 7.02 -29.74 3.98
CA ARG A 248 7.37 -28.33 4.29
C ARG A 248 7.87 -27.56 3.07
N VAL A 249 7.77 -28.17 1.88
CA VAL A 249 8.12 -27.57 0.59
C VAL A 249 6.83 -27.26 -0.16
N PHE A 250 6.44 -26.01 -0.23
CA PHE A 250 5.21 -25.53 -0.86
C PHE A 250 5.52 -24.90 -2.21
N GLN A 251 4.65 -25.09 -3.19
CA GLN A 251 4.67 -24.34 -4.44
C GLN A 251 3.83 -23.06 -4.31
N ASN A 252 4.23 -22.02 -5.03
CA ASN A 252 3.46 -20.80 -5.24
C ASN A 252 3.49 -20.47 -6.73
N LEU A 253 2.45 -20.90 -7.45
CA LEU A 253 2.31 -20.71 -8.89
C LEU A 253 1.97 -19.27 -9.25
N ASN A 254 2.10 -18.94 -10.54
CA ASN A 254 1.62 -17.68 -11.06
C ASN A 254 0.09 -17.63 -10.94
N ALA A 255 -0.42 -16.58 -10.29
CA ALA A 255 -1.84 -16.34 -10.10
C ALA A 255 -2.38 -15.34 -11.14
N ARG A 256 -3.68 -15.39 -11.43
CA ARG A 256 -4.39 -14.42 -12.28
C ARG A 256 -4.57 -13.06 -11.59
N SER A 257 -4.62 -13.10 -10.25
CA SER A 257 -4.68 -11.93 -9.37
C SER A 257 -3.87 -12.20 -8.10
N ILE A 258 -3.27 -11.15 -7.51
CA ILE A 258 -2.59 -11.27 -6.22
C ILE A 258 -3.54 -11.76 -5.12
N TYR A 259 -4.84 -11.45 -5.23
CA TYR A 259 -5.85 -11.87 -4.25
C TYR A 259 -6.25 -13.34 -4.37
N GLU A 260 -5.87 -14.03 -5.46
CA GLU A 260 -6.03 -15.49 -5.61
C GLU A 260 -4.95 -16.26 -4.82
N VAL A 261 -3.79 -15.63 -4.54
CA VAL A 261 -2.64 -16.29 -3.89
C VAL A 261 -2.97 -16.88 -2.51
N PRO A 262 -3.73 -16.23 -1.61
CA PRO A 262 -4.14 -16.86 -0.34
C PRO A 262 -4.89 -18.17 -0.55
N LEU A 263 -5.82 -18.22 -1.50
CA LEU A 263 -6.61 -19.43 -1.79
C LEU A 263 -5.72 -20.57 -2.31
N MET A 264 -4.74 -20.23 -3.16
CA MET A 264 -3.78 -21.20 -3.70
C MET A 264 -2.89 -21.77 -2.58
N LEU A 265 -2.36 -20.92 -1.70
CA LEU A 265 -1.52 -21.33 -0.58
C LEU A 265 -2.30 -22.11 0.48
N HIS A 266 -3.57 -21.77 0.71
CA HIS A 266 -4.47 -22.54 1.56
C HIS A 266 -4.71 -23.96 1.01
N LYS A 267 -4.98 -24.08 -0.29
CA LYS A 267 -5.14 -25.37 -0.98
C LYS A 267 -3.88 -26.24 -0.87
N GLU A 268 -2.70 -25.63 -0.88
CA GLU A 268 -1.42 -26.32 -0.64
C GLU A 268 -1.23 -26.72 0.84
N GLY A 269 -2.02 -26.18 1.79
CA GLY A 269 -1.95 -26.47 3.22
C GLY A 269 -0.89 -25.66 3.98
N LEU A 270 -0.43 -24.51 3.43
CA LEU A 270 0.64 -23.72 4.05
C LEU A 270 0.24 -23.21 5.44
N ASP A 271 -0.94 -22.62 5.57
CA ASP A 271 -1.45 -22.05 6.82
C ASP A 271 -1.70 -23.09 7.90
N GLU A 272 -2.16 -24.29 7.51
CA GLU A 272 -2.31 -25.43 8.41
C GLU A 272 -0.94 -25.87 8.96
N LYS A 273 0.05 -25.99 8.06
CA LYS A 273 1.42 -26.37 8.45
C LYS A 273 2.05 -25.33 9.36
N VAL A 274 1.87 -24.03 9.09
CA VAL A 274 2.33 -22.94 9.95
C VAL A 274 1.69 -23.03 11.35
N CYS A 275 0.37 -23.21 11.40
CA CYS A 275 -0.34 -23.39 12.67
C CYS A 275 0.15 -24.62 13.45
N GLN A 276 0.36 -25.73 12.75
CA GLN A 276 0.91 -26.95 13.36
C GLN A 276 2.30 -26.72 14.00
N LEU A 277 3.20 -26.05 13.26
CA LEU A 277 4.57 -25.81 13.73
C LEU A 277 4.63 -24.81 14.90
N LEU A 278 3.70 -23.85 14.96
CA LEU A 278 3.62 -22.86 16.04
C LEU A 278 2.69 -23.28 17.20
N GLY A 279 2.11 -24.49 17.17
CA GLY A 279 1.20 -24.96 18.20
C GLY A 279 -0.16 -24.26 18.22
N LEU A 280 -0.55 -23.62 17.10
CA LEU A 280 -1.83 -22.90 16.92
C LEU A 280 -2.90 -23.87 16.37
N THR A 281 -3.25 -24.89 17.11
CA THR A 281 -4.15 -25.96 16.65
C THR A 281 -5.62 -25.68 16.96
N GLY A 282 -6.54 -26.36 16.27
CA GLY A 282 -7.98 -26.28 16.52
C GLY A 282 -8.67 -25.02 15.95
N LEU A 283 -8.02 -24.28 15.07
CA LEU A 283 -8.55 -23.08 14.41
C LEU A 283 -9.06 -23.43 13.02
N SER A 284 -10.36 -23.24 12.76
CA SER A 284 -10.94 -23.34 11.41
C SER A 284 -10.63 -22.09 10.60
N CYS A 285 -10.41 -22.25 9.31
CA CYS A 285 -10.20 -21.14 8.39
C CYS A 285 -11.52 -20.86 7.64
N ASP A 286 -12.08 -19.65 7.78
CA ASP A 286 -13.23 -19.20 7.00
C ASP A 286 -12.78 -18.24 5.91
N LEU A 287 -12.81 -18.70 4.67
CA LEU A 287 -12.42 -17.95 3.47
C LEU A 287 -13.61 -17.51 2.62
N THR A 288 -14.85 -17.73 3.05
CA THR A 288 -16.06 -17.51 2.26
C THR A 288 -16.15 -16.10 1.68
N GLU A 289 -15.87 -15.07 2.49
CA GLU A 289 -15.85 -13.68 2.03
C GLU A 289 -14.75 -13.43 0.98
N TRP A 290 -13.55 -13.97 1.24
CA TRP A 290 -12.41 -13.80 0.34
C TRP A 290 -12.59 -14.55 -0.98
N GLU A 291 -13.12 -15.77 -0.95
CA GLU A 291 -13.47 -16.55 -2.13
C GLU A 291 -14.51 -15.83 -2.99
N THR A 292 -15.56 -15.30 -2.36
CA THR A 292 -16.61 -14.51 -3.06
C THR A 292 -16.02 -13.27 -3.72
N MET A 293 -15.11 -12.56 -3.06
CA MET A 293 -14.45 -11.36 -3.58
C MET A 293 -13.56 -11.72 -4.78
N VAL A 294 -12.74 -12.77 -4.67
CA VAL A 294 -11.88 -13.26 -5.76
C VAL A 294 -12.71 -13.72 -6.95
N GLU A 295 -13.81 -14.44 -6.71
CA GLU A 295 -14.74 -14.88 -7.76
C GLU A 295 -15.31 -13.70 -8.56
N ARG A 296 -15.75 -12.63 -7.87
CA ARG A 296 -16.23 -11.40 -8.51
C ARG A 296 -15.15 -10.70 -9.34
N GLN A 297 -13.92 -10.69 -8.86
CA GLN A 297 -12.79 -10.10 -9.58
C GLN A 297 -12.46 -10.86 -10.87
N LEU A 298 -12.45 -12.19 -10.78
CA LEU A 298 -12.02 -13.06 -11.89
C LEU A 298 -13.12 -13.28 -12.95
N ASN A 299 -14.38 -13.10 -12.57
CA ASN A 299 -15.55 -13.27 -13.44
C ASN A 299 -16.42 -12.02 -13.47
N PRO A 300 -15.89 -10.88 -13.97
CA PRO A 300 -16.67 -9.65 -14.10
C PRO A 300 -17.77 -9.84 -15.15
N ILE A 301 -18.94 -9.23 -14.91
CA ILE A 301 -20.11 -9.29 -15.81
C ILE A 301 -20.25 -8.04 -16.68
N ARG A 302 -19.44 -7.02 -16.43
CA ARG A 302 -19.36 -5.77 -17.18
C ARG A 302 -17.94 -5.23 -17.15
N GLU A 303 -17.68 -4.18 -17.91
CA GLU A 303 -16.37 -3.52 -17.96
C GLU A 303 -16.55 -2.02 -18.14
N THR A 304 -15.53 -1.24 -17.78
CA THR A 304 -15.49 0.20 -18.01
C THR A 304 -14.05 0.66 -18.18
N THR A 305 -13.85 1.78 -18.90
CA THR A 305 -12.51 2.35 -19.12
C THR A 305 -12.37 3.67 -18.38
N ILE A 306 -11.33 3.81 -17.57
CA ILE A 306 -11.00 5.01 -16.82
C ILE A 306 -9.64 5.52 -17.27
N ALA A 307 -9.56 6.80 -17.69
CA ALA A 307 -8.29 7.44 -17.95
C ALA A 307 -7.60 7.82 -16.64
N LEU A 308 -6.36 7.38 -16.46
CA LEU A 308 -5.46 7.85 -15.40
C LEU A 308 -4.49 8.85 -16.02
N VAL A 309 -4.71 10.15 -15.78
CA VAL A 309 -3.91 11.24 -16.35
C VAL A 309 -2.80 11.64 -15.37
N GLY A 310 -1.64 11.02 -15.53
CA GLY A 310 -0.52 11.06 -14.59
C GLY A 310 0.80 11.54 -15.19
N LYS A 311 1.81 11.67 -14.31
CA LYS A 311 3.20 12.06 -14.66
C LYS A 311 4.13 10.84 -14.81
N TYR A 312 3.78 9.71 -14.21
CA TYR A 312 4.62 8.51 -14.05
C TYR A 312 3.96 7.27 -14.68
N VAL A 313 3.23 7.48 -15.78
CA VAL A 313 2.40 6.43 -16.41
C VAL A 313 3.22 5.29 -17.02
N GLU A 314 4.51 5.48 -17.22
CA GLU A 314 5.44 4.45 -17.69
C GLU A 314 5.79 3.43 -16.59
N LEU A 315 5.55 3.77 -15.32
CA LEU A 315 5.81 2.91 -14.17
C LEU A 315 4.54 2.73 -13.34
N PRO A 316 3.79 1.64 -13.55
CA PRO A 316 2.53 1.36 -12.83
C PRO A 316 2.67 1.38 -11.30
N ASP A 317 3.82 0.95 -10.77
CA ASP A 317 4.08 0.92 -9.33
C ASP A 317 4.07 2.31 -8.67
N ALA A 318 4.24 3.39 -9.46
CA ALA A 318 4.11 4.76 -8.95
C ALA A 318 2.66 5.13 -8.58
N TYR A 319 1.68 4.36 -9.04
CA TYR A 319 0.24 4.54 -8.80
C TYR A 319 -0.43 3.26 -8.31
N LEU A 320 0.33 2.37 -7.66
CA LEU A 320 -0.14 1.04 -7.27
C LEU A 320 -1.43 1.11 -6.44
N SER A 321 -1.49 1.95 -5.40
CA SER A 321 -2.69 2.08 -4.57
C SER A 321 -3.90 2.60 -5.34
N ILE A 322 -3.71 3.46 -6.34
CA ILE A 322 -4.80 3.93 -7.22
C ILE A 322 -5.32 2.80 -8.11
N VAL A 323 -4.41 2.03 -8.73
CA VAL A 323 -4.75 0.86 -9.55
C VAL A 323 -5.55 -0.16 -8.72
N GLU A 324 -5.07 -0.45 -7.53
CA GLU A 324 -5.75 -1.35 -6.59
C GLU A 324 -7.12 -0.78 -6.17
N ALA A 325 -7.21 0.51 -5.84
CA ALA A 325 -8.48 1.12 -5.44
C ALA A 325 -9.52 1.14 -6.56
N LEU A 326 -9.10 1.36 -7.82
CA LEU A 326 -9.97 1.22 -9.00
C LEU A 326 -10.42 -0.23 -9.18
N THR A 327 -9.51 -1.19 -8.99
CA THR A 327 -9.84 -2.62 -9.03
C THR A 327 -10.86 -2.98 -7.93
N HIS A 328 -10.68 -2.48 -6.71
CA HIS A 328 -11.63 -2.70 -5.61
C HIS A 328 -13.02 -2.11 -5.91
N GLY A 329 -13.06 -0.89 -6.49
CA GLY A 329 -14.31 -0.32 -6.99
C GLY A 329 -14.97 -1.19 -8.06
N GLY A 330 -14.17 -1.74 -8.96
CA GLY A 330 -14.62 -2.71 -9.97
C GLY A 330 -15.23 -3.98 -9.35
N ILE A 331 -14.57 -4.57 -8.34
CA ILE A 331 -15.06 -5.76 -7.62
C ILE A 331 -16.43 -5.50 -7.01
N ALA A 332 -16.66 -4.32 -6.40
CA ALA A 332 -17.94 -3.95 -5.82
C ALA A 332 -19.08 -3.94 -6.84
N HIS A 333 -18.79 -3.56 -8.08
CA HIS A 333 -19.74 -3.50 -9.18
C HIS A 333 -19.71 -4.72 -10.11
N GLN A 334 -18.93 -5.76 -9.79
CA GLN A 334 -18.66 -6.91 -10.66
C GLN A 334 -18.22 -6.47 -12.07
N ALA A 335 -17.39 -5.44 -12.12
CA ALA A 335 -16.90 -4.82 -13.34
C ALA A 335 -15.36 -4.93 -13.44
N LYS A 336 -14.87 -5.19 -14.65
CA LYS A 336 -13.45 -5.02 -14.95
C LYS A 336 -13.19 -3.57 -15.29
N VAL A 337 -12.27 -2.93 -14.57
CA VAL A 337 -11.83 -1.57 -14.87
C VAL A 337 -10.59 -1.64 -15.74
N HIS A 338 -10.68 -1.11 -16.96
CA HIS A 338 -9.55 -0.91 -17.84
C HIS A 338 -8.96 0.47 -17.61
N ILE A 339 -7.67 0.53 -17.30
CA ILE A 339 -6.98 1.80 -17.07
C ILE A 339 -6.30 2.23 -18.38
N LYS A 340 -6.76 3.35 -18.95
CA LYS A 340 -6.08 4.04 -20.04
C LYS A 340 -5.05 5.00 -19.45
N TRP A 341 -3.78 4.64 -19.59
CA TRP A 341 -2.67 5.45 -19.10
C TRP A 341 -2.45 6.64 -20.01
N VAL A 342 -2.56 7.86 -19.48
CA VAL A 342 -2.41 9.10 -20.25
C VAL A 342 -1.30 9.95 -19.64
N GLN A 343 -0.23 10.17 -20.41
CA GLN A 343 0.88 11.03 -20.00
C GLN A 343 0.43 12.49 -20.03
N SER A 344 0.33 13.09 -18.85
CA SER A 344 -0.16 14.46 -18.74
C SER A 344 0.72 15.50 -19.43
N ALA A 345 2.00 15.24 -19.61
CA ALA A 345 2.91 16.15 -20.30
C ALA A 345 2.64 16.25 -21.82
N ASP A 346 1.97 15.26 -22.40
CA ASP A 346 1.70 15.17 -23.84
C ASP A 346 0.29 15.68 -24.22
N LEU A 347 -0.56 15.99 -23.20
CA LEU A 347 -1.91 16.50 -23.45
C LEU A 347 -1.90 17.97 -23.81
N THR A 348 -2.59 18.28 -24.90
CA THR A 348 -2.85 19.64 -25.41
C THR A 348 -4.35 19.81 -25.69
N GLN A 349 -4.79 21.04 -25.94
CA GLN A 349 -6.18 21.32 -26.33
C GLN A 349 -6.56 20.66 -27.67
N GLU A 350 -5.58 20.45 -28.57
CA GLU A 350 -5.80 19.86 -29.87
C GLU A 350 -5.97 18.34 -29.83
N ASN A 351 -5.30 17.65 -28.88
CA ASN A 351 -5.28 16.19 -28.85
C ASN A 351 -6.10 15.56 -27.72
N VAL A 352 -6.63 16.34 -26.78
CA VAL A 352 -7.32 15.84 -25.58
C VAL A 352 -8.52 14.96 -25.92
N THR A 353 -9.29 15.32 -26.95
CA THR A 353 -10.45 14.54 -27.39
C THR A 353 -10.04 13.14 -27.85
N GLU A 354 -9.02 13.02 -28.69
CA GLU A 354 -8.48 11.74 -29.15
C GLU A 354 -7.85 10.94 -27.99
N ALA A 355 -7.08 11.62 -27.15
CA ALA A 355 -6.40 11.00 -26.01
C ALA A 355 -7.37 10.40 -24.98
N LEU A 356 -8.56 11.01 -24.82
CA LEU A 356 -9.57 10.59 -23.85
C LEU A 356 -10.76 9.86 -24.48
N GLU A 357 -10.73 9.62 -25.78
CA GLU A 357 -11.78 8.88 -26.48
C GLU A 357 -11.99 7.48 -25.88
N GLY A 358 -13.26 7.09 -25.71
CA GLY A 358 -13.66 5.80 -25.14
C GLY A 358 -13.44 5.68 -23.62
N CYS A 359 -13.10 6.77 -22.92
CA CYS A 359 -13.01 6.79 -21.47
C CYS A 359 -14.35 7.20 -20.85
N HIS A 360 -14.78 6.46 -19.84
CA HIS A 360 -16.05 6.69 -19.15
C HIS A 360 -15.85 7.37 -17.78
N GLY A 361 -14.60 7.53 -17.36
CA GLY A 361 -14.19 8.28 -16.17
C GLY A 361 -12.77 8.80 -16.34
N ILE A 362 -12.45 9.92 -15.69
CA ILE A 362 -11.14 10.55 -15.71
C ILE A 362 -10.65 10.71 -14.27
N LEU A 363 -9.48 10.14 -13.97
CA LEU A 363 -8.82 10.26 -12.67
C LEU A 363 -7.51 11.04 -12.83
N VAL A 364 -7.35 12.10 -12.04
CA VAL A 364 -6.10 12.87 -11.95
C VAL A 364 -5.48 12.64 -10.58
N PRO A 365 -4.36 11.89 -10.53
CA PRO A 365 -3.72 11.51 -9.27
C PRO A 365 -2.86 12.62 -8.68
N GLY A 366 -2.43 12.39 -7.43
CA GLY A 366 -1.39 13.15 -6.74
C GLY A 366 -0.06 13.19 -7.51
N GLY A 367 0.88 13.93 -6.98
CA GLY A 367 2.25 14.05 -7.51
C GLY A 367 2.88 15.37 -7.11
N PHE A 368 4.20 15.48 -7.31
CA PHE A 368 5.00 16.66 -6.98
C PHE A 368 5.67 17.25 -8.23
N GLY A 369 6.03 18.54 -8.17
CA GLY A 369 6.76 19.26 -9.22
C GLY A 369 5.90 19.68 -10.42
N GLN A 370 6.49 20.49 -11.30
CA GLN A 370 5.77 21.29 -12.31
C GLN A 370 5.46 20.55 -13.62
N ARG A 371 6.07 19.39 -13.91
CA ARG A 371 5.91 18.67 -15.19
C ARG A 371 4.46 18.21 -15.40
N GLY A 372 3.88 18.47 -16.58
CA GLY A 372 2.59 17.95 -17.00
C GLY A 372 1.36 18.54 -16.30
N LEU A 373 1.48 19.69 -15.64
CA LEU A 373 0.36 20.32 -14.92
C LEU A 373 -0.69 20.89 -15.87
N GLU A 374 -0.28 21.56 -16.94
CA GLU A 374 -1.21 22.12 -17.94
C GLU A 374 -2.04 20.99 -18.57
N GLY A 375 -1.43 19.86 -18.93
CA GLY A 375 -2.18 18.72 -19.45
C GLY A 375 -3.16 18.12 -18.46
N LYS A 376 -2.84 18.13 -17.15
CA LYS A 376 -3.81 17.75 -16.11
C LYS A 376 -5.01 18.70 -16.10
N MET A 377 -4.79 20.02 -16.17
CA MET A 377 -5.86 21.01 -16.22
C MET A 377 -6.70 20.87 -17.48
N ILE A 378 -6.09 20.59 -18.64
CA ILE A 378 -6.80 20.32 -19.90
C ILE A 378 -7.73 19.10 -19.75
N ALA A 379 -7.24 18.01 -19.15
CA ALA A 379 -8.06 16.83 -18.92
C ALA A 379 -9.22 17.09 -17.93
N ILE A 380 -8.98 17.91 -16.90
CA ILE A 380 -9.98 18.32 -15.91
C ILE A 380 -11.06 19.18 -16.56
N GLN A 381 -10.65 20.17 -17.38
CA GLN A 381 -11.57 21.00 -18.16
C GLN A 381 -12.43 20.14 -19.09
N TYR A 382 -11.82 19.20 -19.80
CA TYR A 382 -12.51 18.28 -20.70
C TYR A 382 -13.56 17.44 -19.93
N ALA A 383 -13.19 16.87 -18.75
CA ALA A 383 -14.11 16.13 -17.91
C ALA A 383 -15.31 16.98 -17.47
N ARG A 384 -15.06 18.23 -17.02
CA ARG A 384 -16.09 19.16 -16.56
C ARG A 384 -17.05 19.57 -17.68
N GLU A 385 -16.53 19.93 -18.83
CA GLU A 385 -17.35 20.42 -19.97
C GLU A 385 -18.15 19.31 -20.65
N HIS A 386 -17.59 18.09 -20.73
CA HIS A 386 -18.26 16.93 -21.35
C HIS A 386 -19.01 16.07 -20.35
N LYS A 387 -19.08 16.48 -19.07
CA LYS A 387 -19.78 15.76 -17.99
C LYS A 387 -19.33 14.31 -17.81
N ILE A 388 -18.03 14.04 -18.07
CA ILE A 388 -17.42 12.74 -17.84
C ILE A 388 -17.08 12.62 -16.34
N PRO A 389 -17.47 11.55 -15.63
CA PRO A 389 -17.13 11.34 -14.24
C PRO A 389 -15.67 11.61 -13.93
N PHE A 390 -15.41 12.44 -12.92
CA PHE A 390 -14.08 12.92 -12.57
C PHE A 390 -13.75 12.66 -11.10
N LEU A 391 -12.53 12.18 -10.84
CA LEU A 391 -11.96 12.07 -9.50
C LEU A 391 -10.57 12.72 -9.46
N GLY A 392 -10.41 13.79 -8.68
CA GLY A 392 -9.13 14.46 -8.45
C GLY A 392 -8.57 14.13 -7.07
N ILE A 393 -7.29 13.73 -6.98
CA ILE A 393 -6.65 13.32 -5.73
C ILE A 393 -5.44 14.22 -5.46
N CYS A 394 -5.37 14.84 -4.28
CA CYS A 394 -4.27 15.67 -3.80
C CYS A 394 -3.91 16.76 -4.83
N LEU A 395 -2.81 16.66 -5.56
CA LEU A 395 -2.50 17.56 -6.66
C LEU A 395 -3.62 17.62 -7.72
N GLY A 396 -4.36 16.55 -7.92
CA GLY A 396 -5.52 16.52 -8.82
C GLY A 396 -6.64 17.45 -8.36
N MET A 397 -6.91 17.56 -7.06
CA MET A 397 -7.80 18.56 -6.51
C MET A 397 -7.26 19.99 -6.71
N GLN A 398 -5.97 20.21 -6.42
CA GLN A 398 -5.35 21.53 -6.58
C GLN A 398 -5.44 22.01 -8.04
N MET A 399 -5.21 21.10 -9.01
CA MET A 399 -5.36 21.42 -10.43
C MET A 399 -6.83 21.68 -10.81
N ALA A 400 -7.80 20.98 -10.20
CA ALA A 400 -9.23 21.21 -10.40
C ALA A 400 -9.66 22.60 -9.89
N VAL A 401 -9.14 23.02 -8.74
CA VAL A 401 -9.37 24.36 -8.18
C VAL A 401 -8.77 25.43 -9.09
N ILE A 402 -7.54 25.26 -9.56
CA ILE A 402 -6.88 26.23 -10.47
C ILE A 402 -7.61 26.31 -11.81
N GLU A 403 -8.00 25.17 -12.39
CA GLU A 403 -8.77 25.12 -13.65
C GLU A 403 -10.10 25.89 -13.51
N TYR A 404 -10.84 25.61 -12.42
CA TYR A 404 -12.11 26.27 -12.16
C TYR A 404 -11.94 27.78 -11.95
N ALA A 405 -10.92 28.19 -11.22
CA ALA A 405 -10.58 29.61 -11.03
C ALA A 405 -10.31 30.31 -12.36
N ARG A 406 -9.53 29.70 -13.24
CA ARG A 406 -9.16 30.29 -14.55
C ARG A 406 -10.33 30.34 -15.52
N ASN A 407 -11.08 29.25 -15.67
CA ASN A 407 -12.01 29.05 -16.77
C ASN A 407 -13.48 29.35 -16.39
N VAL A 408 -13.84 29.24 -15.11
CA VAL A 408 -15.22 29.52 -14.63
C VAL A 408 -15.29 30.85 -13.90
N LEU A 409 -14.36 31.12 -12.97
CA LEU A 409 -14.36 32.36 -12.19
C LEU A 409 -13.64 33.53 -12.90
N ASN A 410 -13.06 33.31 -14.09
CA ASN A 410 -12.32 34.29 -14.88
C ASN A 410 -11.12 34.92 -14.14
N LEU A 411 -10.51 34.18 -13.19
CA LEU A 411 -9.29 34.57 -12.50
C LEU A 411 -8.07 34.22 -13.36
N ARG A 412 -7.87 34.94 -14.44
CA ARG A 412 -6.76 34.69 -15.38
C ARG A 412 -5.43 34.77 -14.65
N GLY A 413 -4.62 33.70 -14.75
CA GLY A 413 -3.34 33.55 -14.04
C GLY A 413 -3.44 33.01 -12.62
N ALA A 414 -4.63 32.53 -12.16
CA ALA A 414 -4.74 31.80 -10.91
C ALA A 414 -3.78 30.60 -10.88
N SER A 415 -3.10 30.41 -9.77
CA SER A 415 -2.10 29.34 -9.60
C SER A 415 -1.94 28.94 -8.14
N SER A 416 -1.05 27.99 -7.90
CA SER A 416 -0.49 27.67 -6.60
C SER A 416 0.79 28.48 -6.37
N THR A 417 1.05 28.93 -5.14
CA THR A 417 2.33 29.56 -4.76
C THR A 417 3.51 28.59 -4.84
N GLU A 418 3.27 27.26 -4.87
CA GLU A 418 4.30 26.26 -5.20
C GLU A 418 4.79 26.39 -6.64
N LEU A 419 3.89 26.72 -7.56
CA LEU A 419 4.15 26.74 -9.01
C LEU A 419 4.58 28.12 -9.50
N ASP A 420 3.95 29.14 -8.96
CA ASP A 420 4.23 30.56 -9.24
C ASP A 420 4.11 31.35 -7.93
N PRO A 421 5.24 31.61 -7.24
CA PRO A 421 5.24 32.39 -6.00
C PRO A 421 4.71 33.82 -6.16
N ASN A 422 4.65 34.35 -7.39
CA ASN A 422 4.19 35.70 -7.68
C ASN A 422 2.80 35.75 -8.33
N THR A 423 2.06 34.65 -8.30
CA THR A 423 0.71 34.61 -8.88
C THR A 423 -0.20 35.68 -8.30
N LEU A 424 -1.00 36.35 -9.15
CA LEU A 424 -1.98 37.37 -8.73
C LEU A 424 -3.15 36.77 -7.93
N TYR A 425 -3.44 35.51 -8.16
CA TYR A 425 -4.55 34.80 -7.53
C TYR A 425 -4.05 33.44 -6.97
N PRO A 426 -3.44 33.44 -5.77
CA PRO A 426 -2.96 32.24 -5.11
C PRO A 426 -4.12 31.43 -4.54
N VAL A 427 -4.86 30.74 -5.41
CA VAL A 427 -6.04 29.92 -5.01
C VAL A 427 -5.64 28.64 -4.29
N ILE A 428 -4.38 28.24 -4.45
CA ILE A 428 -3.70 27.19 -3.67
C ILE A 428 -2.46 27.84 -3.06
N ASP A 429 -2.31 27.70 -1.75
CA ASP A 429 -1.23 28.37 -1.01
C ASP A 429 -0.62 27.46 0.06
N LEU A 430 0.53 27.88 0.57
CA LEU A 430 1.20 27.22 1.66
C LEU A 430 0.39 27.39 2.96
N MET A 431 0.30 26.34 3.77
CA MET A 431 -0.32 26.45 5.10
C MET A 431 0.46 27.45 5.97
N ALA A 432 -0.26 28.23 6.77
CA ALA A 432 0.31 29.31 7.59
C ALA A 432 1.37 28.86 8.61
N ASP A 433 1.37 27.58 8.99
CA ASP A 433 2.29 26.97 9.96
C ASP A 433 3.44 26.19 9.31
N GLN A 434 3.60 26.27 7.98
CA GLN A 434 4.65 25.56 7.23
C GLN A 434 5.91 26.41 7.08
N ASN A 435 7.08 25.76 7.27
CA ASN A 435 8.39 26.36 7.02
C ASN A 435 9.12 25.61 5.91
N LEU A 436 9.47 26.31 4.83
CA LEU A 436 10.15 25.74 3.65
C LEU A 436 11.62 25.37 3.90
N ASP A 437 12.24 25.90 4.96
CA ASP A 437 13.66 25.63 5.27
C ASP A 437 13.91 24.22 5.81
N MET A 438 12.84 23.48 6.16
CA MET A 438 12.92 22.12 6.70
C MET A 438 12.05 21.14 5.88
N LEU A 439 12.42 20.89 4.65
CA LEU A 439 11.65 20.10 3.66
C LEU A 439 11.19 18.71 4.12
N GLY A 440 11.87 18.09 5.10
CA GLY A 440 11.52 16.76 5.61
C GLY A 440 10.52 16.70 6.76
N HIS A 441 10.08 17.86 7.35
CA HIS A 441 9.29 17.86 8.59
C HIS A 441 8.00 18.68 8.55
N THR A 442 7.62 19.28 7.41
CA THR A 442 6.52 20.24 7.33
C THR A 442 5.33 19.79 6.50
N MET A 443 5.32 18.55 5.97
CA MET A 443 4.14 18.02 5.29
C MET A 443 3.04 17.65 6.28
N ARG A 444 1.80 17.82 5.85
CA ARG A 444 0.66 17.20 6.51
C ARG A 444 0.65 15.72 6.16
N LEU A 445 1.01 14.87 7.12
CA LEU A 445 1.18 13.44 6.98
C LEU A 445 0.25 12.68 7.91
N GLY A 446 -0.33 11.57 7.42
CA GLY A 446 -1.17 10.69 8.19
C GLY A 446 -2.64 11.08 8.20
N LYS A 447 -3.36 10.60 9.20
CA LYS A 447 -4.82 10.65 9.28
C LYS A 447 -5.33 11.93 9.91
N TYR A 448 -6.22 12.64 9.20
CA TYR A 448 -6.91 13.81 9.70
C TYR A 448 -8.43 13.69 9.48
N ARG A 449 -9.19 14.36 10.35
CA ARG A 449 -10.65 14.38 10.28
C ARG A 449 -11.14 15.37 9.21
N CYS A 450 -12.28 15.02 8.59
CA CYS A 450 -12.98 15.87 7.64
C CYS A 450 -14.47 15.77 7.91
N ALA A 451 -15.13 16.90 8.18
CA ALA A 451 -16.58 16.99 8.29
C ALA A 451 -17.19 17.16 6.89
N LEU A 452 -18.21 16.35 6.58
CA LEU A 452 -18.88 16.33 5.29
C LEU A 452 -20.15 17.18 5.27
N LYS A 453 -20.35 17.89 4.17
CA LYS A 453 -21.56 18.66 3.91
C LYS A 453 -22.67 17.72 3.42
N HIS A 454 -23.85 17.81 4.03
CA HIS A 454 -25.04 17.06 3.58
C HIS A 454 -25.38 17.35 2.11
N ASP A 455 -26.07 16.41 1.47
CA ASP A 455 -26.53 16.47 0.09
C ASP A 455 -25.45 16.48 -1.00
N THR A 456 -24.18 16.27 -0.64
CA THR A 456 -23.06 16.12 -1.58
C THR A 456 -22.85 14.67 -2.03
N ASN A 457 -22.13 14.46 -3.13
CA ASN A 457 -21.78 13.12 -3.59
C ASN A 457 -20.87 12.40 -2.58
N SER A 458 -19.92 13.12 -1.98
CA SER A 458 -19.06 12.58 -0.93
C SER A 458 -19.86 12.13 0.29
N TYR A 459 -20.80 12.95 0.77
CA TYR A 459 -21.67 12.56 1.88
C TYR A 459 -22.48 11.29 1.56
N LYS A 460 -23.05 11.21 0.35
CA LYS A 460 -23.80 10.01 -0.09
C LYS A 460 -22.91 8.78 -0.17
N ALA A 461 -21.68 8.93 -0.64
CA ALA A 461 -20.72 7.83 -0.78
C ALA A 461 -20.30 7.25 0.57
N TYR A 462 -19.94 8.12 1.52
CA TYR A 462 -19.50 7.71 2.87
C TYR A 462 -20.65 7.36 3.82
N ALA A 463 -21.80 7.99 3.64
CA ALA A 463 -22.96 7.90 4.56
C ALA A 463 -22.58 8.19 6.04
N GLN A 464 -21.70 9.18 6.25
CA GLN A 464 -21.18 9.61 7.56
C GLN A 464 -21.05 11.13 7.57
N GLU A 465 -21.18 11.74 8.75
CA GLU A 465 -21.00 13.20 8.93
C GLU A 465 -19.53 13.59 9.05
N GLU A 466 -18.71 12.68 9.54
CA GLU A 466 -17.28 12.90 9.74
C GLU A 466 -16.50 11.66 9.31
N ILE A 467 -15.39 11.90 8.60
CA ILE A 467 -14.49 10.87 8.08
C ILE A 467 -13.06 11.17 8.51
N TRP A 468 -12.21 10.18 8.40
CA TRP A 468 -10.79 10.28 8.71
C TRP A 468 -9.98 9.76 7.54
N GLU A 469 -9.17 10.63 6.89
CA GLU A 469 -8.44 10.29 5.68
C GLU A 469 -6.96 10.63 5.78
N ARG A 470 -6.11 9.94 4.99
CA ARG A 470 -4.65 10.09 5.00
C ARG A 470 -4.21 11.20 4.05
N HIS A 471 -3.29 12.02 4.51
CA HIS A 471 -2.73 13.17 3.79
C HIS A 471 -1.24 13.01 3.53
N ARG A 472 -0.78 13.65 2.45
CA ARG A 472 0.64 13.80 2.10
C ARG A 472 0.83 15.02 1.21
N HIS A 473 0.78 16.23 1.80
CA HIS A 473 0.92 17.49 1.04
C HIS A 473 1.34 18.65 1.93
N ARG A 474 1.77 19.78 1.30
CA ARG A 474 2.15 21.04 1.95
C ARG A 474 1.21 22.19 1.60
N TYR A 475 0.67 22.20 0.38
CA TYR A 475 -0.15 23.27 -0.16
C TYR A 475 -1.62 22.88 -0.08
N GLU A 476 -2.46 23.88 0.15
CA GLU A 476 -3.89 23.69 0.40
C GLU A 476 -4.73 24.75 -0.31
N PHE A 477 -6.03 24.53 -0.39
CA PHE A 477 -6.99 25.52 -0.86
C PHE A 477 -6.89 26.80 0.00
N ASN A 478 -6.74 27.97 -0.66
CA ASN A 478 -6.68 29.26 0.02
C ASN A 478 -8.09 29.75 0.36
N ASN A 479 -8.41 29.78 1.65
CA ASN A 479 -9.73 30.14 2.17
C ASN A 479 -10.18 31.59 1.85
N ASP A 480 -9.27 32.48 1.46
CA ASP A 480 -9.61 33.85 1.02
C ASP A 480 -10.48 33.85 -0.24
N TYR A 481 -10.43 32.79 -1.01
CA TYR A 481 -11.22 32.58 -2.23
C TYR A 481 -12.50 31.78 -2.00
N LEU A 482 -12.75 31.24 -0.81
CA LEU A 482 -13.82 30.27 -0.54
C LEU A 482 -15.19 30.79 -1.00
N THR A 483 -15.60 31.97 -0.56
CA THR A 483 -16.89 32.59 -0.93
C THR A 483 -17.03 32.72 -2.45
N ARG A 484 -15.95 33.11 -3.14
CA ARG A 484 -15.95 33.29 -4.58
C ARG A 484 -16.15 31.97 -5.35
N PHE A 485 -15.59 30.86 -4.83
CA PHE A 485 -15.82 29.55 -5.42
C PHE A 485 -17.26 29.05 -5.20
N GLU A 486 -17.82 29.27 -3.99
CA GLU A 486 -19.21 28.89 -3.70
C GLU A 486 -20.20 29.71 -4.53
N GLU A 487 -20.02 31.03 -4.64
CA GLU A 487 -20.83 31.89 -5.52
C GLU A 487 -20.71 31.51 -6.99
N GLY A 488 -19.55 31.02 -7.41
CA GLY A 488 -19.30 30.52 -8.76
C GLY A 488 -19.87 29.14 -9.05
N GLY A 489 -20.48 28.45 -8.07
CA GLY A 489 -21.15 27.17 -8.24
C GLY A 489 -20.34 25.94 -7.83
N MET A 490 -19.12 26.08 -7.29
CA MET A 490 -18.38 24.98 -6.69
C MET A 490 -18.85 24.76 -5.26
N THR A 491 -19.12 23.51 -4.89
CA THR A 491 -19.49 23.16 -3.51
C THR A 491 -18.27 22.73 -2.71
N ILE A 492 -18.07 23.35 -1.55
CA ILE A 492 -17.13 22.87 -0.54
C ILE A 492 -17.84 21.72 0.21
N ALA A 493 -17.51 20.49 -0.18
CA ALA A 493 -18.20 19.29 0.29
C ALA A 493 -17.60 18.70 1.57
N GLY A 494 -16.34 19.02 1.88
CA GLY A 494 -15.66 18.56 3.09
C GLY A 494 -14.66 19.58 3.61
N LYS A 495 -14.60 19.71 4.94
CA LYS A 495 -13.66 20.58 5.64
C LYS A 495 -13.05 19.90 6.86
N ASN A 496 -11.77 20.16 7.10
CA ASN A 496 -11.17 19.85 8.39
C ASN A 496 -11.70 20.86 9.44
N PRO A 497 -12.41 20.42 10.48
CA PRO A 497 -13.03 21.35 11.44
C PRO A 497 -12.02 22.00 12.39
N ASP A 498 -10.85 21.37 12.62
CA ASP A 498 -9.85 21.86 13.57
C ASP A 498 -9.04 23.02 13.00
N ARG A 499 -8.80 23.01 11.67
CA ARG A 499 -7.99 24.02 10.97
C ARG A 499 -8.78 24.82 9.94
N ASN A 500 -10.06 24.54 9.75
CA ASN A 500 -10.95 25.12 8.74
C ASN A 500 -10.38 25.01 7.30
N LEU A 501 -9.71 23.89 6.99
CA LEU A 501 -9.11 23.64 5.67
C LEU A 501 -10.11 22.92 4.75
N VAL A 502 -10.13 23.31 3.48
CA VAL A 502 -10.96 22.65 2.47
C VAL A 502 -10.34 21.31 2.07
N GLU A 503 -11.10 20.23 2.24
CA GLU A 503 -10.66 18.88 1.99
C GLU A 503 -11.30 18.26 0.75
N ILE A 504 -12.52 18.68 0.39
CA ILE A 504 -13.29 18.14 -0.73
C ILE A 504 -14.01 19.28 -1.44
N VAL A 505 -13.90 19.28 -2.77
CA VAL A 505 -14.67 20.16 -3.66
C VAL A 505 -15.47 19.33 -4.65
N GLU A 506 -16.70 19.80 -4.98
CA GLU A 506 -17.61 19.16 -5.91
C GLU A 506 -18.28 20.17 -6.84
N ILE A 507 -18.73 19.72 -8.02
CA ILE A 507 -19.62 20.45 -8.91
C ILE A 507 -20.98 19.76 -8.88
N PRO A 508 -22.03 20.40 -8.30
CA PRO A 508 -23.33 19.75 -8.04
C PRO A 508 -24.06 19.26 -9.30
N ASP A 509 -24.00 20.04 -10.38
CA ASP A 509 -24.70 19.75 -11.65
C ASP A 509 -23.93 18.78 -12.56
N HIS A 510 -22.88 18.14 -12.03
CA HIS A 510 -22.08 17.15 -12.74
C HIS A 510 -22.47 15.74 -12.26
N PRO A 511 -22.55 14.72 -13.16
CA PRO A 511 -22.88 13.34 -12.76
C PRO A 511 -22.01 12.80 -11.61
N TRP A 512 -20.72 13.07 -11.65
CA TRP A 512 -19.75 12.82 -10.61
C TRP A 512 -18.52 13.71 -10.84
N TYR A 513 -18.36 14.75 -10.05
CA TYR A 513 -17.16 15.58 -10.04
C TYR A 513 -16.75 15.80 -8.61
N VAL A 514 -15.79 15.00 -8.15
CA VAL A 514 -15.30 15.02 -6.78
C VAL A 514 -13.78 15.17 -6.80
N ALA A 515 -13.26 16.12 -6.04
CA ALA A 515 -11.82 16.27 -5.89
C ALA A 515 -11.47 16.44 -4.42
N VAL A 516 -10.43 15.70 -3.96
CA VAL A 516 -10.06 15.56 -2.55
C VAL A 516 -8.59 15.87 -2.31
N GLN A 517 -8.27 16.55 -1.20
CA GLN A 517 -6.90 16.88 -0.84
C GLN A 517 -6.14 15.69 -0.23
N PHE A 518 -6.86 14.77 0.37
CA PHE A 518 -6.33 13.54 0.95
C PHE A 518 -6.14 12.43 -0.11
N HIS A 519 -5.62 11.26 0.33
CA HIS A 519 -5.30 10.11 -0.48
C HIS A 519 -6.24 8.91 -0.17
N PRO A 520 -7.44 8.85 -0.75
CA PRO A 520 -8.42 7.80 -0.48
C PRO A 520 -7.95 6.41 -0.93
N GLU A 521 -7.06 6.35 -1.94
CA GLU A 521 -6.47 5.11 -2.44
C GLU A 521 -5.73 4.32 -1.36
N LEU A 522 -5.12 5.00 -0.38
CA LEU A 522 -4.33 4.37 0.67
C LEU A 522 -5.19 3.57 1.67
N LYS A 523 -6.50 3.82 1.71
CA LYS A 523 -7.43 3.15 2.63
C LYS A 523 -8.35 2.14 1.95
N SER A 524 -8.25 1.98 0.64
CA SER A 524 -9.07 1.02 -0.09
C SER A 524 -8.64 -0.43 0.18
N ARG A 525 -9.62 -1.33 0.32
CA ARG A 525 -9.43 -2.77 0.57
C ARG A 525 -10.24 -3.58 -0.44
N PRO A 526 -9.82 -4.79 -0.85
CA PRO A 526 -10.55 -5.57 -1.83
C PRO A 526 -11.94 -6.01 -1.34
N ASN A 527 -12.07 -6.30 -0.06
CA ASN A 527 -13.34 -6.66 0.59
C ASN A 527 -14.13 -5.44 1.10
N ARG A 528 -13.50 -4.28 1.19
CA ARG A 528 -14.11 -3.01 1.64
C ARG A 528 -13.58 -1.84 0.80
N PRO A 529 -14.05 -1.72 -0.46
CA PRO A 529 -13.63 -0.67 -1.37
C PRO A 529 -13.85 0.72 -0.77
N HIS A 530 -12.90 1.62 -1.00
CA HIS A 530 -13.06 3.00 -0.53
C HIS A 530 -14.29 3.64 -1.19
N PRO A 531 -15.17 4.32 -0.43
CA PRO A 531 -16.46 4.82 -0.93
C PRO A 531 -16.34 5.68 -2.18
N LEU A 532 -15.36 6.59 -2.24
CA LEU A 532 -15.17 7.47 -3.40
C LEU A 532 -14.77 6.69 -4.66
N PHE A 533 -13.93 5.67 -4.54
CA PHE A 533 -13.55 4.83 -5.68
C PHE A 533 -14.71 3.93 -6.13
N ARG A 534 -15.44 3.35 -5.17
CA ARG A 534 -16.64 2.55 -5.48
C ARG A 534 -17.65 3.37 -6.30
N ASP A 535 -17.98 4.56 -5.83
CA ASP A 535 -19.04 5.36 -6.45
C ASP A 535 -18.56 6.06 -7.72
N PHE A 536 -17.28 6.42 -7.83
CA PHE A 536 -16.65 6.91 -9.06
C PHE A 536 -16.70 5.85 -10.18
N VAL A 537 -16.32 4.60 -9.87
CA VAL A 537 -16.42 3.48 -10.83
C VAL A 537 -17.88 3.24 -11.20
N GLY A 538 -18.80 3.31 -10.23
CA GLY A 538 -20.25 3.21 -10.48
C GLY A 538 -20.76 4.32 -11.40
N ALA A 539 -20.27 5.55 -11.25
CA ALA A 539 -20.60 6.67 -12.13
C ALA A 539 -20.05 6.47 -13.55
N ALA A 540 -18.81 5.97 -13.68
CA ALA A 540 -18.20 5.66 -14.97
C ALA A 540 -18.98 4.57 -15.73
N ILE A 541 -19.44 3.53 -15.05
CA ILE A 541 -20.31 2.49 -15.64
C ILE A 541 -21.63 3.09 -16.13
N LYS A 542 -22.28 3.93 -15.34
CA LYS A 542 -23.52 4.60 -15.74
C LYS A 542 -23.33 5.54 -16.93
N HIS A 543 -22.19 6.25 -16.96
CA HIS A 543 -21.86 7.12 -18.09
C HIS A 543 -21.69 6.30 -19.37
N GLN A 544 -21.02 5.17 -19.32
CA GLN A 544 -20.86 4.25 -20.44
C GLN A 544 -22.21 3.74 -20.99
N GLU A 545 -23.18 3.47 -20.10
CA GLU A 545 -24.52 2.99 -20.48
C GLU A 545 -25.36 4.09 -21.17
N GLN A 546 -24.97 5.36 -21.08
CA GLN A 546 -25.67 6.52 -21.64
C GLN A 546 -25.09 7.03 -22.98
N VAL A 547 -23.84 6.69 -23.27
CA VAL A 547 -23.11 7.05 -24.50
C VAL A 547 -23.11 5.87 -25.46
#